data_68a690d30ac16fe6a0e33d0b8d50bdd2
#
_entry.id   68a690d30ac16fe6a0e33d0b8d50bdd2
#
_cell.length_a   1.000
_cell.length_b   1.000
_cell.length_c   1.000
_cell.angle_alpha   90.00
_cell.angle_beta   90.00
_cell.angle_gamma   90.00
#
_symmetry.space_group_name_H-M   'P 1'
#
loop_
_entity.id
_entity.type
_entity.pdbx_description
1 polymer ?
#
loop_
_entity_poly.entity_id
_entity_poly.type
_entity_poly.pdbx_seq_one_letter_code
_entity_poly.pdbx_strand_id
1 'polypeptide(L)'
;THLVLPAKNDSKLVAAASKSSFAKLLDAGIHIHEFHGGLLHSKTLTIDRNLALIGSANLDRRSLDLNFELNMLVYDTEFASELRFLQSSYIEQSTSVDAGTVSSWSIQKRLWQNAIGLISPIL
;
A
#
# COMPACT_ATOMS: atom_id res chain seq x y z
N THR A 1 -12.11 -2.86 1.75
CA THR A 1 -10.97 -2.13 1.11
C THR A 1 -9.81 -3.08 0.92
N HIS A 2 -9.18 -3.06 -0.27
CA HIS A 2 -8.00 -3.84 -0.59
C HIS A 2 -6.81 -2.89 -0.80
N LEU A 3 -5.68 -3.20 -0.21
CA LEU A 3 -4.42 -2.48 -0.35
C LEU A 3 -3.38 -3.42 -0.97
N VAL A 4 -2.87 -3.08 -2.14
CA VAL A 4 -1.82 -3.84 -2.83
C VAL A 4 -0.50 -3.10 -2.70
N LEU A 5 0.49 -3.76 -2.15
CA LEU A 5 1.83 -3.21 -1.92
C LEU A 5 2.88 -4.11 -2.58
N PRO A 6 4.02 -3.58 -3.04
CA PRO A 6 5.08 -4.40 -3.57
C PRO A 6 5.69 -5.28 -2.46
N ALA A 7 5.85 -6.58 -2.72
CA ALA A 7 6.56 -7.49 -1.82
C ALA A 7 8.06 -7.16 -1.72
N LYS A 8 8.64 -6.65 -2.82
CA LYS A 8 10.02 -6.14 -2.88
C LYS A 8 9.98 -4.63 -3.02
N ASN A 9 10.64 -3.94 -2.13
CA ASN A 9 10.81 -2.48 -2.16
C ASN A 9 12.29 -2.15 -2.35
N ASP A 10 12.60 -1.09 -3.09
CA ASP A 10 13.98 -0.64 -3.33
C ASP A 10 14.68 -0.23 -2.03
N SER A 11 13.93 0.27 -1.06
CA SER A 11 14.42 0.63 0.27
C SER A 11 13.91 -0.32 1.35
N LYS A 12 14.83 -0.99 2.05
CA LYS A 12 14.51 -1.82 3.22
C LYS A 12 13.88 -1.02 4.36
N LEU A 13 14.25 0.26 4.49
CA LEU A 13 13.70 1.15 5.51
C LEU A 13 12.24 1.50 5.22
N VAL A 14 11.92 1.86 3.96
CA VAL A 14 10.55 2.13 3.53
C VAL A 14 9.68 0.90 3.67
N ALA A 15 10.20 -0.29 3.30
CA ALA A 15 9.49 -1.55 3.51
C ALA A 15 9.20 -1.84 4.99
N ALA A 16 10.15 -1.56 5.89
CA ALA A 16 9.96 -1.74 7.32
C ALA A 16 8.94 -0.73 7.89
N ALA A 17 9.01 0.53 7.46
CA ALA A 17 8.07 1.58 7.85
C ALA A 17 6.63 1.23 7.43
N SER A 18 6.42 0.78 6.20
CA SER A 18 5.10 0.34 5.71
C SER A 18 4.54 -0.81 6.55
N LYS A 19 5.38 -1.81 6.86
CA LYS A 19 4.97 -2.98 7.65
C LYS A 19 4.61 -2.66 9.10
N SER A 20 5.11 -1.55 9.67
CA SER A 20 4.74 -1.11 11.02
C SER A 20 3.24 -0.78 11.15
N SER A 21 2.59 -0.40 10.06
CA SER A 21 1.17 -0.05 10.02
C SER A 21 0.24 -1.24 9.75
N PHE A 22 0.76 -2.40 9.37
CA PHE A 22 -0.06 -3.55 8.93
C PHE A 22 -1.07 -4.00 9.97
N ALA A 23 -0.66 -4.12 11.23
CA ALA A 23 -1.58 -4.53 12.30
C ALA A 23 -2.78 -3.59 12.40
N LYS A 24 -2.55 -2.28 12.41
CA LYS A 24 -3.61 -1.27 12.49
C LYS A 24 -4.54 -1.29 11.27
N LEU A 25 -3.99 -1.51 10.09
CA LEU A 25 -4.76 -1.59 8.84
C LEU A 25 -5.65 -2.84 8.82
N LEU A 26 -5.12 -3.98 9.25
CA LEU A 26 -5.87 -5.23 9.36
C LEU A 26 -7.00 -5.11 10.41
N ASP A 27 -6.72 -4.52 11.56
CA ASP A 27 -7.72 -4.25 12.61
C ASP A 27 -8.83 -3.31 12.12
N ALA A 28 -8.52 -2.41 11.19
CA ALA A 28 -9.49 -1.55 10.52
C ALA A 28 -10.26 -2.25 9.38
N GLY A 29 -10.06 -3.56 9.17
CA GLY A 29 -10.75 -4.35 8.14
C GLY A 29 -10.19 -4.17 6.73
N ILE A 30 -8.97 -3.67 6.58
CA ILE A 30 -8.30 -3.54 5.28
C ILE A 30 -7.61 -4.86 4.93
N HIS A 31 -7.87 -5.37 3.73
CA HIS A 31 -7.20 -6.54 3.18
C HIS A 31 -5.87 -6.13 2.54
N ILE A 32 -4.76 -6.64 3.06
CA ILE A 32 -3.41 -6.32 2.57
C ILE A 32 -2.91 -7.43 1.67
N HIS A 33 -2.36 -7.06 0.51
CA HIS A 33 -1.82 -7.96 -0.49
C HIS A 33 -0.39 -7.57 -0.84
N GLU A 34 0.57 -8.47 -0.69
CA GLU A 34 1.97 -8.29 -1.11
C GLU A 34 2.15 -8.84 -2.54
N PHE A 35 2.33 -7.94 -3.51
CA PHE A 35 2.48 -8.26 -4.93
C PHE A 35 3.88 -8.79 -5.24
N HIS A 36 3.95 -9.91 -5.96
CA HIS A 36 5.19 -10.59 -6.32
C HIS A 36 5.57 -10.51 -7.80
N GLY A 37 4.73 -9.93 -8.65
CA GLY A 37 4.93 -9.83 -10.11
C GLY A 37 6.01 -8.85 -10.57
N GLY A 38 6.80 -8.31 -9.66
CA GLY A 38 7.86 -7.34 -9.96
C GLY A 38 7.77 -6.07 -9.12
N LEU A 39 8.36 -4.97 -9.64
CA LEU A 39 8.27 -3.66 -8.98
C LEU A 39 6.92 -3.01 -9.27
N LEU A 40 6.07 -2.89 -8.26
CA LEU A 40 4.82 -2.16 -8.35
C LEU A 40 5.05 -0.71 -7.92
N HIS A 41 5.03 0.22 -8.89
CA HIS A 41 5.25 1.65 -8.63
C HIS A 41 4.05 2.52 -9.00
N SER A 42 2.94 1.95 -9.42
CA SER A 42 1.69 2.67 -9.70
C SER A 42 1.02 3.14 -8.41
N LYS A 43 0.54 4.37 -8.41
CA LYS A 43 -0.25 4.96 -7.33
C LYS A 43 -1.65 5.19 -7.86
N THR A 44 -2.53 4.24 -7.59
CA THR A 44 -3.89 4.23 -8.11
C THR A 44 -4.87 3.87 -7.01
N LEU A 45 -6.03 4.50 -7.03
CA LEU A 45 -7.14 4.20 -6.14
C LEU A 45 -8.43 4.16 -6.96
N THR A 46 -9.28 3.17 -6.71
CA THR A 46 -10.64 3.12 -7.24
C THR A 46 -11.65 3.11 -6.12
N ILE A 47 -12.71 3.91 -6.25
CA ILE A 47 -13.79 4.02 -5.26
C ILE A 47 -15.12 3.81 -5.99
N ASP A 48 -15.97 2.95 -5.41
CA ASP A 48 -17.36 2.71 -5.81
C ASP A 48 -17.58 2.47 -7.33
N ARG A 49 -16.57 1.98 -8.03
CA ARG A 49 -16.57 1.63 -9.46
C ARG A 49 -16.81 2.80 -10.43
N ASN A 50 -16.81 4.03 -9.96
CA ASN A 50 -17.06 5.22 -10.78
C ASN A 50 -16.03 6.31 -10.60
N LEU A 51 -15.13 6.17 -9.62
CA LEU A 51 -14.12 7.15 -9.30
C LEU A 51 -12.76 6.49 -9.27
N ALA A 52 -11.81 7.08 -9.99
CA ALA A 52 -10.43 6.64 -10.01
C ALA A 52 -9.49 7.81 -9.73
N LEU A 53 -8.45 7.56 -8.95
CA LEU A 53 -7.36 8.48 -8.71
C LEU A 53 -6.07 7.83 -9.20
N ILE A 54 -5.32 8.57 -10.01
CA ILE A 54 -4.01 8.16 -10.52
C ILE A 54 -3.03 9.32 -10.30
N GLY A 55 -1.85 9.01 -9.79
CA GLY A 55 -0.89 10.07 -9.56
C GLY A 55 0.48 9.62 -9.09
N SER A 56 1.22 10.57 -8.57
CA SER A 56 2.56 10.38 -8.03
C SER A 56 2.58 10.13 -6.52
N ALA A 57 1.52 10.50 -5.79
CA ALA A 57 1.45 10.40 -4.34
C ALA A 57 1.40 8.94 -3.86
N ASN A 58 2.36 8.57 -3.03
CA ASN A 58 2.29 7.32 -2.28
C ASN A 58 1.33 7.44 -1.08
N LEU A 59 0.87 6.32 -0.55
CA LEU A 59 0.08 6.29 0.67
C LEU A 59 1.01 6.33 1.89
N ASP A 60 1.77 7.41 2.01
CA ASP A 60 2.68 7.67 3.12
C ASP A 60 2.63 9.15 3.54
N ARG A 61 3.11 9.44 4.75
CA ARG A 61 3.06 10.79 5.32
C ARG A 61 3.88 11.80 4.54
N ARG A 62 5.00 11.40 3.97
CA ARG A 62 5.85 12.30 3.20
C ARG A 62 5.14 12.76 1.92
N SER A 63 4.53 11.84 1.18
CA SER A 63 3.76 12.19 -0.02
C SER A 63 2.52 13.02 0.29
N LEU A 64 1.87 12.77 1.44
CA LEU A 64 0.62 13.45 1.79
C LEU A 64 0.86 14.82 2.46
N ASP A 65 1.94 14.98 3.24
CA ASP A 65 2.14 16.16 4.07
C ASP A 65 3.27 17.08 3.55
N LEU A 66 4.26 16.56 2.82
CA LEU A 66 5.50 17.29 2.53
C LEU A 66 5.84 17.43 1.04
N ASN A 67 5.56 16.42 0.23
CA ASN A 67 5.95 16.43 -1.18
C ASN A 67 4.97 17.25 -2.03
N PHE A 68 5.50 17.82 -3.13
CA PHE A 68 4.66 18.28 -4.22
C PHE A 68 4.29 17.09 -5.10
N GLU A 69 3.02 16.74 -5.12
CA GLU A 69 2.48 15.59 -5.83
C GLU A 69 1.42 16.01 -6.85
N LEU A 70 1.37 15.31 -7.96
CA LEU A 70 0.31 15.49 -8.96
C LEU A 70 -0.60 14.26 -8.95
N ASN A 71 -1.88 14.50 -8.71
CA ASN A 71 -2.89 13.46 -8.77
C ASN A 71 -4.03 13.88 -9.67
N MET A 72 -4.50 12.97 -10.50
CA MET A 72 -5.65 13.13 -11.38
C MET A 72 -6.84 12.35 -10.80
N LEU A 73 -7.94 13.03 -10.60
CA LEU A 73 -9.22 12.41 -10.23
C LEU A 73 -10.08 12.28 -11.49
N VAL A 74 -10.48 11.05 -11.80
CA VAL A 74 -11.31 10.71 -12.95
C VAL A 74 -12.66 10.21 -12.43
N TYR A 75 -13.74 10.87 -12.85
CA TYR A 75 -15.09 10.44 -12.56
C TYR A 75 -15.69 9.82 -13.84
N ASP A 76 -15.44 8.53 -14.01
CA ASP A 76 -15.87 7.75 -15.17
C ASP A 76 -15.98 6.27 -14.81
N THR A 77 -17.14 5.67 -15.09
CA THR A 77 -17.43 4.28 -14.71
C THR A 77 -16.63 3.26 -15.55
N GLU A 78 -16.45 3.53 -16.84
CA GLU A 78 -15.73 2.63 -17.75
C GLU A 78 -14.25 2.60 -17.36
N PHE A 79 -13.64 3.79 -17.24
CA PHE A 79 -12.26 3.94 -16.81
C PHE A 79 -12.00 3.33 -15.42
N ALA A 80 -12.87 3.61 -14.44
CA ALA A 80 -12.74 3.05 -13.10
C ALA A 80 -12.87 1.52 -13.08
N SER A 81 -13.71 0.96 -13.96
CA SER A 81 -13.87 -0.50 -14.10
C SER A 81 -12.64 -1.15 -14.72
N GLU A 82 -12.07 -0.57 -15.76
CA GLU A 82 -10.82 -1.06 -16.39
C GLU A 82 -9.65 -1.01 -15.38
N LEU A 83 -9.50 0.11 -14.67
CA LEU A 83 -8.48 0.23 -13.64
C LEU A 83 -8.68 -0.79 -12.51
N ARG A 84 -9.94 -1.03 -12.12
CA ARG A 84 -10.27 -2.05 -11.13
C ARG A 84 -9.92 -3.46 -11.61
N PHE A 85 -10.15 -3.76 -12.87
CA PHE A 85 -9.76 -5.03 -13.47
C PHE A 85 -8.24 -5.22 -13.41
N LEU A 86 -7.48 -4.19 -13.75
CA LEU A 86 -6.02 -4.21 -13.61
C LEU A 86 -5.58 -4.41 -12.15
N GLN A 87 -6.18 -3.70 -11.20
CA GLN A 87 -5.89 -3.87 -9.76
C GLN A 87 -6.23 -5.29 -9.28
N SER A 88 -7.28 -5.91 -9.82
CA SER A 88 -7.63 -7.29 -9.50
C SER A 88 -6.56 -8.28 -9.98
N SER A 89 -5.97 -8.07 -11.14
CA SER A 89 -4.86 -8.89 -11.62
C SER A 89 -3.61 -8.77 -10.74
N TYR A 90 -3.40 -7.64 -10.09
CA TYR A 90 -2.33 -7.49 -9.09
C TYR A 90 -2.65 -8.29 -7.81
N ILE A 91 -3.90 -8.29 -7.37
CA ILE A 91 -4.34 -9.09 -6.22
C ILE A 91 -4.13 -10.59 -6.48
N GLU A 92 -4.47 -11.08 -7.68
CA GLU A 92 -4.27 -12.47 -8.08
C GLU A 92 -2.80 -12.92 -8.05
N GLN A 93 -1.88 -11.99 -8.29
CA GLN A 93 -0.42 -12.21 -8.25
C GLN A 93 0.20 -11.88 -6.89
N SER A 94 -0.63 -11.68 -5.86
CA SER A 94 -0.19 -11.27 -4.52
C SER A 94 -0.41 -12.36 -3.50
N THR A 95 0.34 -12.29 -2.41
CA THR A 95 0.07 -13.06 -1.19
C THR A 95 -0.71 -12.19 -0.20
N SER A 96 -1.82 -12.71 0.31
CA SER A 96 -2.57 -12.02 1.36
C SER A 96 -1.80 -12.04 2.68
N VAL A 97 -1.80 -10.90 3.35
CA VAL A 97 -1.24 -10.75 4.71
C VAL A 97 -2.39 -10.79 5.70
N ASP A 98 -2.32 -11.70 6.64
CA ASP A 98 -3.30 -11.83 7.74
C ASP A 98 -2.68 -11.47 9.11
N ALA A 99 -3.53 -11.39 10.13
CA ALA A 99 -3.11 -11.11 11.50
C ALA A 99 -2.16 -12.18 12.05
N GLY A 100 -2.33 -13.44 11.64
CA GLY A 100 -1.43 -14.54 11.99
C GLY A 100 -0.02 -14.35 11.44
N THR A 101 0.08 -13.89 10.19
CA THR A 101 1.35 -13.53 9.55
C THR A 101 2.06 -12.43 10.33
N VAL A 102 1.34 -11.36 10.69
CA VAL A 102 1.90 -10.22 11.43
C VAL A 102 2.30 -10.64 12.85
N SER A 103 1.50 -11.45 13.55
CA SER A 103 1.80 -11.93 14.90
C SER A 103 2.98 -12.90 14.95
N SER A 104 3.25 -13.62 13.87
CA SER A 104 4.39 -14.55 13.75
C SER A 104 5.74 -13.84 13.61
N TRP A 105 5.75 -12.53 13.34
CA TRP A 105 7.01 -11.77 13.25
C TRP A 105 7.69 -11.70 14.61
N SER A 106 9.02 -11.94 14.63
CA SER A 106 9.79 -11.87 15.86
C SER A 106 9.64 -10.50 16.53
N ILE A 107 9.70 -10.48 17.87
CA ILE A 107 9.60 -9.24 18.67
C ILE A 107 10.66 -8.22 18.21
N GLN A 108 11.88 -8.68 17.91
CA GLN A 108 12.96 -7.83 17.42
C GLN A 108 12.58 -7.17 16.08
N LYS A 109 11.97 -7.93 15.15
CA LYS A 109 11.51 -7.41 13.86
C LYS A 109 10.40 -6.37 14.04
N ARG A 110 9.45 -6.61 14.94
CA ARG A 110 8.37 -5.67 15.25
C ARG A 110 8.89 -4.38 15.89
N LEU A 111 9.81 -4.49 16.86
CA LEU A 111 10.44 -3.33 17.49
C LEU A 111 11.23 -2.50 16.48
N TRP A 112 12.00 -3.15 15.61
CA TRP A 112 12.74 -2.49 14.54
C TRP A 112 11.81 -1.75 13.56
N GLN A 113 10.75 -2.41 13.11
CA GLN A 113 9.75 -1.79 12.22
C GLN A 113 9.05 -0.58 12.87
N ASN A 114 8.69 -0.69 14.14
CA ASN A 114 8.05 0.40 14.87
C ASN A 114 9.03 1.58 15.08
N ALA A 115 10.29 1.33 15.39
CA ALA A 115 11.31 2.37 15.52
C ALA A 115 11.52 3.12 14.20
N ILE A 116 11.58 2.40 13.07
CA ILE A 116 11.66 3.02 11.74
C ILE A 116 10.36 3.77 11.40
N GLY A 117 9.20 3.24 11.77
CA GLY A 117 7.91 3.90 11.58
C GLY A 117 7.81 5.28 12.24
N LEU A 118 8.52 5.49 13.36
CA LEU A 118 8.58 6.78 14.05
C LEU A 118 9.35 7.84 13.25
N ILE A 119 10.36 7.45 12.47
CA ILE A 119 11.17 8.35 11.63
C ILE A 119 10.68 8.35 10.17
N SER A 120 9.63 7.61 9.86
CA SER A 120 9.04 7.51 8.51
C SER A 120 8.70 8.85 7.84
N PRO A 121 8.28 9.92 8.57
CA PRO A 121 8.03 11.22 7.95
C PRO A 121 9.26 11.87 7.34
N ILE A 122 10.46 11.37 7.67
CA ILE A 122 11.74 11.93 7.19
C ILE A 122 12.34 11.04 6.07
N LEU A 123 11.87 9.80 5.95
CA LEU A 123 12.29 8.83 4.95
C LEU A 123 11.47 8.93 3.66
#